data_f9546daaadeea8b23e755dbfe7c3fe78
#
_entry.id   f9546daaadeea8b23e755dbfe7c3fe78
#
_cell.length_a   1.000
_cell.length_b   1.000
_cell.length_c   1.000
_cell.angle_alpha   90.00
_cell.angle_beta   90.00
_cell.angle_gamma   90.00
#
_symmetry.space_group_name_H-M   'P 1'
#
loop_
_entity.id
_entity.type
_entity.pdbx_description
1 polymer ?
#
loop_
_entity_poly.entity_id
_entity_poly.type
_entity_poly.pdbx_seq_one_letter_code
_entity_poly.pdbx_strand_id
1 'polypeptide(L)'
;YRQIEELVDQGLVKHIGISNMTIPKLNAVLDKLRIKPAACESELHPCFQQQELFDYLVERDILPIGYMPLGSPRRPERDILPEDIADMQMPELVEIAKAHTCHPAIICLKWALQRGQLPIPFSVHNYEANLRAAVTEKLTDEEMATIATLERGNRLVKGQVFLWPGAKDWHDLWDEDGVIVSCTDC
;
A
#
# COMPACT_ATOMS: atom_id res chain seq x y z
N TYR A 1 8.38 -16.18 10.42
CA TYR A 1 9.14 -14.97 10.79
C TYR A 1 10.42 -15.31 11.57
N ARG A 2 10.38 -16.25 12.54
CA ARG A 2 11.56 -16.63 13.36
C ARG A 2 12.79 -16.99 12.54
N GLN A 3 12.65 -17.77 11.46
CA GLN A 3 13.76 -18.11 10.57
C GLN A 3 14.34 -16.89 9.86
N ILE A 4 13.53 -15.86 9.61
CA ILE A 4 14.00 -14.61 9.02
C ILE A 4 14.74 -13.76 10.06
N GLU A 5 14.33 -13.79 11.32
CA GLU A 5 15.06 -13.14 12.43
C GLU A 5 16.48 -13.70 12.57
N GLU A 6 16.69 -15.00 12.33
CA GLU A 6 18.01 -15.63 12.34
C GLU A 6 18.97 -15.04 11.29
N LEU A 7 18.45 -14.57 10.16
CA LEU A 7 19.27 -13.91 9.13
C LEU A 7 19.82 -12.56 9.60
N VAL A 8 19.09 -11.87 10.48
CA VAL A 8 19.58 -10.65 11.13
C VAL A 8 20.69 -10.99 12.11
N ASP A 9 20.50 -12.03 12.93
CA ASP A 9 21.53 -12.48 13.91
C ASP A 9 22.82 -12.92 13.22
N GLN A 10 22.73 -13.52 12.05
CA GLN A 10 23.86 -13.91 11.22
C GLN A 10 24.51 -12.73 10.47
N GLY A 11 23.94 -11.51 10.57
CA GLY A 11 24.43 -10.34 9.86
C GLY A 11 24.22 -10.36 8.34
N LEU A 12 23.39 -11.29 7.83
CA LEU A 12 23.11 -11.43 6.40
C LEU A 12 22.13 -10.35 5.91
N VAL A 13 21.23 -9.89 6.78
CA VAL A 13 20.32 -8.77 6.52
C VAL A 13 20.34 -7.79 7.68
N LYS A 14 20.10 -6.51 7.43
CA LYS A 14 20.06 -5.47 8.47
C LYS A 14 18.65 -5.28 9.03
N HIS A 15 17.66 -5.33 8.17
CA HIS A 15 16.27 -5.08 8.52
C HIS A 15 15.39 -6.13 7.84
N ILE A 16 14.31 -6.50 8.52
CA ILE A 16 13.27 -7.41 8.00
C ILE A 16 11.93 -6.73 8.06
N GLY A 17 11.02 -7.12 7.20
CA GLY A 17 9.69 -6.54 7.11
C GLY A 17 8.61 -7.60 6.97
N ILE A 18 7.39 -7.12 6.84
CA ILE A 18 6.18 -7.93 6.62
C ILE A 18 5.40 -7.32 5.46
N SER A 19 4.40 -8.04 4.98
CA SER A 19 3.60 -7.60 3.84
C SER A 19 2.15 -8.06 3.99
N ASN A 20 1.22 -7.25 3.47
CA ASN A 20 -0.20 -7.59 3.38
C ASN A 20 -0.83 -7.96 4.75
N MET A 21 -0.48 -7.18 5.76
CA MET A 21 -1.02 -7.34 7.10
C MET A 21 -2.21 -6.40 7.32
N THR A 22 -3.21 -6.91 8.01
CA THR A 22 -4.32 -6.13 8.54
C THR A 22 -4.05 -5.74 9.99
N ILE A 23 -4.76 -4.76 10.54
CA ILE A 23 -4.60 -4.37 11.96
C ILE A 23 -4.89 -5.56 12.90
N PRO A 24 -5.94 -6.37 12.70
CA PRO A 24 -6.14 -7.58 13.49
C PRO A 24 -4.95 -8.54 13.46
N LYS A 25 -4.38 -8.81 12.27
CA LYS A 25 -3.20 -9.68 12.13
C LYS A 25 -1.97 -9.08 12.79
N LEU A 26 -1.74 -7.78 12.66
CA LEU A 26 -0.65 -7.09 13.34
C LEU A 26 -0.77 -7.21 14.87
N ASN A 27 -1.95 -6.96 15.43
CA ASN A 27 -2.23 -7.12 16.86
C ASN A 27 -1.98 -8.56 17.35
N ALA A 28 -2.27 -9.55 16.51
CA ALA A 28 -2.08 -10.96 16.88
C ALA A 28 -0.61 -11.40 16.92
N VAL A 29 0.29 -10.70 16.18
CA VAL A 29 1.66 -11.17 15.99
C VAL A 29 2.75 -10.25 16.53
N LEU A 30 2.59 -8.92 16.53
CA LEU A 30 3.68 -7.98 16.82
C LEU A 30 4.36 -8.23 18.18
N ASP A 31 3.58 -8.47 19.23
CA ASP A 31 4.11 -8.72 20.57
C ASP A 31 4.85 -10.07 20.70
N LYS A 32 4.72 -10.96 19.71
CA LYS A 32 5.35 -12.27 19.66
C LYS A 32 6.63 -12.27 18.84
N LEU A 33 6.90 -11.20 18.10
CA LEU A 33 8.10 -11.05 17.30
C LEU A 33 9.26 -10.56 18.17
N ARG A 34 10.40 -11.21 18.05
CA ARG A 34 11.64 -10.81 18.75
C ARG A 34 12.25 -9.57 18.10
N ILE A 35 12.22 -9.50 16.78
CA ILE A 35 12.69 -8.35 16.01
C ILE A 35 11.47 -7.68 15.39
N LYS A 36 11.22 -6.44 15.77
CA LYS A 36 10.14 -5.64 15.17
C LYS A 36 10.37 -5.48 13.67
N PRO A 37 9.34 -5.65 12.82
CA PRO A 37 9.48 -5.37 11.41
C PRO A 37 9.80 -3.89 11.18
N ALA A 38 10.79 -3.62 10.33
CA ALA A 38 11.17 -2.26 9.97
C ALA A 38 10.17 -1.62 8.97
N ALA A 39 9.45 -2.45 8.23
CA ALA A 39 8.49 -1.99 7.23
C ALA A 39 7.34 -2.98 7.07
N CYS A 40 6.20 -2.47 6.58
CA CYS A 40 5.07 -3.26 6.13
C CYS A 40 4.70 -2.82 4.70
N GLU A 41 4.77 -3.76 3.76
CA GLU A 41 4.38 -3.51 2.38
C GLU A 41 2.90 -3.84 2.19
N SER A 42 2.11 -2.86 1.72
CA SER A 42 0.66 -2.96 1.54
C SER A 42 0.22 -2.21 0.29
N GLU A 43 -0.98 -2.50 -0.20
CA GLU A 43 -1.57 -1.70 -1.27
C GLU A 43 -1.93 -0.31 -0.73
N LEU A 44 -1.30 0.74 -1.29
CA LEU A 44 -1.52 2.13 -0.84
C LEU A 44 -1.46 3.08 -2.04
N HIS A 45 -2.60 3.69 -2.37
CA HIS A 45 -2.72 4.66 -3.46
C HIS A 45 -3.87 5.65 -3.17
N PRO A 46 -4.04 6.74 -3.94
CA PRO A 46 -5.03 7.79 -3.64
C PRO A 46 -6.47 7.32 -3.41
N CYS A 47 -6.95 6.30 -4.16
CA CYS A 47 -8.30 5.76 -3.99
C CYS A 47 -8.37 4.57 -2.99
N PHE A 48 -7.23 4.18 -2.40
CA PHE A 48 -7.13 3.17 -1.35
C PHE A 48 -6.02 3.55 -0.37
N GLN A 49 -6.33 4.49 0.50
CA GLN A 49 -5.34 5.13 1.36
C GLN A 49 -5.04 4.34 2.64
N GLN A 50 -5.96 3.48 3.05
CA GLN A 50 -5.87 2.68 4.28
C GLN A 50 -5.39 3.50 5.47
N GLN A 51 -6.02 4.66 5.73
CA GLN A 51 -5.52 5.63 6.70
C GLN A 51 -5.30 5.03 8.09
N GLU A 52 -6.24 4.19 8.57
CA GLU A 52 -6.12 3.55 9.88
C GLU A 52 -4.89 2.63 9.96
N LEU A 53 -4.65 1.82 8.91
CA LEU A 53 -3.47 0.95 8.85
C LEU A 53 -2.20 1.79 8.74
N PHE A 54 -2.21 2.86 7.93
CA PHE A 54 -1.08 3.76 7.78
C PHE A 54 -0.69 4.37 9.13
N ASP A 55 -1.64 4.98 9.85
CA ASP A 55 -1.41 5.60 11.15
C ASP A 55 -0.93 4.57 12.18
N TYR A 56 -1.55 3.38 12.19
CA TYR A 56 -1.15 2.27 13.06
C TYR A 56 0.32 1.88 12.88
N LEU A 57 0.81 1.84 11.62
CA LEU A 57 2.20 1.51 11.30
C LEU A 57 3.15 2.63 11.74
N VAL A 58 2.81 3.88 11.40
CA VAL A 58 3.62 5.07 11.73
C VAL A 58 3.78 5.24 13.23
N GLU A 59 2.71 5.10 14.01
CA GLU A 59 2.74 5.16 15.49
C GLU A 59 3.68 4.13 16.11
N ARG A 60 3.98 3.05 15.37
CA ARG A 60 4.85 1.96 15.82
C ARG A 60 6.23 1.98 15.18
N ASP A 61 6.62 3.06 14.52
CA ASP A 61 7.88 3.17 13.75
C ASP A 61 8.05 2.00 12.76
N ILE A 62 6.99 1.59 12.07
CA ILE A 62 7.02 0.64 10.97
C ILE A 62 6.79 1.42 9.69
N LEU A 63 7.77 1.41 8.79
CA LEU A 63 7.67 2.17 7.53
C LEU A 63 6.57 1.59 6.64
N PRO A 64 5.53 2.38 6.28
CA PRO A 64 4.57 1.96 5.26
C PRO A 64 5.23 1.97 3.88
N ILE A 65 5.22 0.82 3.20
CA ILE A 65 5.65 0.69 1.81
C ILE A 65 4.42 0.44 0.95
N GLY A 66 4.21 1.26 -0.09
CA GLY A 66 3.03 1.17 -0.94
C GLY A 66 3.31 0.49 -2.26
N TYR A 67 2.77 -0.72 -2.49
CA TYR A 67 2.67 -1.26 -3.83
C TYR A 67 1.40 -0.72 -4.54
N MET A 68 1.31 -0.89 -5.84
CA MET A 68 0.25 -0.28 -6.68
C MET A 68 0.10 1.25 -6.47
N PRO A 69 1.17 2.04 -6.26
CA PRO A 69 1.08 3.42 -5.81
C PRO A 69 0.39 4.37 -6.81
N LEU A 70 0.10 3.91 -8.00
CA LEU A 70 -0.56 4.66 -9.08
C LEU A 70 -2.02 4.27 -9.26
N GLY A 71 -2.55 3.34 -8.47
CA GLY A 71 -3.91 2.82 -8.65
C GLY A 71 -4.16 2.35 -10.09
N SER A 72 -3.18 1.66 -10.69
CA SER A 72 -3.22 1.34 -12.12
C SER A 72 -4.17 0.20 -12.43
N PRO A 73 -5.00 0.29 -13.49
CA PRO A 73 -5.86 -0.78 -13.94
C PRO A 73 -5.11 -1.94 -14.61
N ARG A 74 -3.80 -1.81 -14.88
CA ARG A 74 -3.00 -2.87 -15.52
C ARG A 74 -2.69 -3.99 -14.53
N ARG A 75 -3.59 -4.97 -14.50
CA ARG A 75 -3.52 -6.19 -13.68
C ARG A 75 -3.93 -7.39 -14.54
N PRO A 76 -3.69 -8.65 -14.06
CA PRO A 76 -4.30 -9.83 -14.68
C PRO A 76 -5.84 -9.67 -14.76
N GLU A 77 -6.44 -10.07 -15.88
CA GLU A 77 -7.90 -9.93 -16.11
C GLU A 77 -8.74 -10.49 -14.97
N ARG A 78 -8.29 -11.58 -14.35
CA ARG A 78 -8.96 -12.20 -13.19
C ARG A 78 -9.12 -11.29 -11.97
N ASP A 79 -8.28 -10.24 -11.88
CA ASP A 79 -8.24 -9.31 -10.75
C ASP A 79 -8.91 -7.97 -11.11
N ILE A 80 -9.48 -7.84 -12.32
CA ILE A 80 -10.14 -6.61 -12.80
C ILE A 80 -11.65 -6.76 -12.61
N LEU A 81 -12.25 -5.79 -11.94
CA LEU A 81 -13.70 -5.68 -11.82
C LEU A 81 -14.21 -4.42 -12.55
N PRO A 82 -15.46 -4.44 -13.03
CA PRO A 82 -16.04 -3.27 -13.73
C PRO A 82 -16.06 -1.99 -12.90
N GLU A 83 -16.16 -2.12 -11.57
CA GLU A 83 -16.20 -1.02 -10.60
C GLU A 83 -14.81 -0.47 -10.22
N ASP A 84 -13.73 -1.10 -10.64
CA ASP A 84 -12.37 -0.67 -10.31
C ASP A 84 -12.07 0.72 -10.86
N ILE A 85 -11.55 1.58 -10.01
CA ILE A 85 -11.20 2.97 -10.34
C ILE A 85 -9.72 3.02 -10.74
N ALA A 86 -9.44 3.79 -11.79
CA ALA A 86 -8.07 4.12 -12.17
C ALA A 86 -7.70 5.49 -11.57
N ASP A 87 -6.89 5.52 -10.53
CA ASP A 87 -6.53 6.74 -9.81
C ASP A 87 -6.04 7.84 -10.75
N MET A 88 -5.17 7.51 -11.69
CA MET A 88 -4.62 8.47 -12.66
C MET A 88 -5.67 9.12 -13.58
N GLN A 89 -6.91 8.65 -13.57
CA GLN A 89 -8.03 9.21 -14.33
C GLN A 89 -8.98 10.05 -13.44
N MET A 90 -8.73 10.12 -12.15
CA MET A 90 -9.51 10.96 -11.25
C MET A 90 -9.36 12.44 -11.65
N PRO A 91 -10.47 13.17 -11.83
CA PRO A 91 -10.45 14.57 -12.27
C PRO A 91 -9.54 15.44 -11.40
N GLU A 92 -9.58 15.26 -10.10
CA GLU A 92 -8.79 16.00 -9.12
C GLU A 92 -7.28 15.79 -9.35
N LEU A 93 -6.85 14.54 -9.56
CA LEU A 93 -5.44 14.23 -9.83
C LEU A 93 -4.99 14.76 -11.19
N VAL A 94 -5.89 14.76 -12.18
CA VAL A 94 -5.61 15.33 -13.51
C VAL A 94 -5.46 16.84 -13.43
N GLU A 95 -6.30 17.55 -12.68
CA GLU A 95 -6.20 19.01 -12.54
C GLU A 95 -4.94 19.42 -11.76
N ILE A 96 -4.60 18.73 -10.66
CA ILE A 96 -3.36 18.96 -9.92
C ILE A 96 -2.16 18.71 -10.85
N ALA A 97 -2.17 17.64 -11.63
CA ALA A 97 -1.10 17.32 -12.56
C ALA A 97 -0.89 18.39 -13.63
N LYS A 98 -1.98 18.99 -14.13
CA LYS A 98 -1.91 20.13 -15.06
C LYS A 98 -1.25 21.34 -14.41
N ALA A 99 -1.61 21.67 -13.18
CA ALA A 99 -1.02 22.79 -12.43
C ALA A 99 0.50 22.59 -12.23
N HIS A 100 0.92 21.35 -11.96
CA HIS A 100 2.33 20.98 -11.82
C HIS A 100 3.02 20.64 -13.14
N THR A 101 2.36 20.79 -14.28
CA THR A 101 2.92 20.46 -15.61
C THR A 101 3.55 19.07 -15.68
N CYS A 102 2.89 18.08 -15.08
CA CYS A 102 3.37 16.71 -15.02
C CYS A 102 2.25 15.68 -15.29
N HIS A 103 2.61 14.41 -15.35
CA HIS A 103 1.65 13.32 -15.49
C HIS A 103 0.98 13.00 -14.12
N PRO A 104 -0.31 12.61 -14.04
CA PRO A 104 -1.00 12.25 -12.80
C PRO A 104 -0.26 11.20 -11.95
N ALA A 105 0.47 10.28 -12.58
CA ALA A 105 1.32 9.32 -11.88
C ALA A 105 2.33 9.99 -10.93
N ILE A 106 2.87 11.15 -11.32
CA ILE A 106 3.83 11.89 -10.50
C ILE A 106 3.13 12.49 -9.28
N ILE A 107 1.89 12.92 -9.42
CA ILE A 107 1.08 13.41 -8.29
C ILE A 107 0.82 12.29 -7.28
N CYS A 108 0.46 11.09 -7.75
CA CYS A 108 0.31 9.93 -6.87
C CYS A 108 1.60 9.63 -6.07
N LEU A 109 2.76 9.69 -6.73
CA LEU A 109 4.05 9.47 -6.07
C LEU A 109 4.42 10.58 -5.09
N LYS A 110 4.19 11.85 -5.45
CA LYS A 110 4.42 13.00 -4.55
C LYS A 110 3.55 12.90 -3.29
N TRP A 111 2.26 12.61 -3.47
CA TRP A 111 1.35 12.40 -2.36
C TRP A 111 1.83 11.29 -1.41
N ALA A 112 2.20 10.15 -1.98
CA ALA A 112 2.71 9.02 -1.22
C ALA A 112 3.95 9.40 -0.39
N LEU A 113 4.93 10.06 -1.02
CA LEU A 113 6.16 10.51 -0.35
C LEU A 113 5.87 11.57 0.74
N GLN A 114 4.98 12.53 0.46
CA GLN A 114 4.68 13.59 1.42
C GLN A 114 3.93 13.09 2.66
N ARG A 115 3.08 12.07 2.53
CA ARG A 115 2.45 11.45 3.70
C ARG A 115 3.39 10.52 4.49
N GLY A 116 4.60 10.25 3.97
CA GLY A 116 5.61 9.44 4.66
C GLY A 116 5.63 7.97 4.30
N GLN A 117 4.94 7.54 3.22
CA GLN A 117 5.08 6.18 2.71
C GLN A 117 6.17 6.09 1.63
N LEU A 118 6.77 4.92 1.47
CA LEU A 118 7.67 4.61 0.38
C LEU A 118 6.89 3.96 -0.78
N PRO A 119 6.62 4.65 -1.90
CA PRO A 119 5.93 4.06 -3.03
C PRO A 119 6.87 3.17 -3.85
N ILE A 120 6.34 2.04 -4.36
CA ILE A 120 7.06 1.12 -5.26
C ILE A 120 6.39 1.14 -6.64
N PRO A 121 6.70 2.12 -7.51
CA PRO A 121 6.19 2.14 -8.87
C PRO A 121 6.97 1.15 -9.73
N PHE A 122 6.25 0.33 -10.52
CA PHE A 122 6.86 -0.49 -11.56
C PHE A 122 7.12 0.36 -12.80
N SER A 123 8.38 0.52 -13.19
CA SER A 123 8.71 1.13 -14.48
C SER A 123 10.14 0.88 -14.88
N VAL A 124 10.35 0.42 -16.10
CA VAL A 124 11.65 0.40 -16.78
C VAL A 124 11.83 1.59 -17.72
N HIS A 125 10.76 2.34 -18.03
CA HIS A 125 10.79 3.48 -18.96
C HIS A 125 10.62 4.82 -18.26
N ASN A 126 9.90 4.87 -17.12
CA ASN A 126 9.54 6.11 -16.42
C ASN A 126 10.33 6.32 -15.14
N TYR A 127 11.40 5.54 -14.89
CA TYR A 127 12.16 5.58 -13.63
C TYR A 127 12.68 6.99 -13.32
N GLU A 128 13.18 7.71 -14.32
CA GLU A 128 13.69 9.06 -14.13
C GLU A 128 12.60 10.03 -13.69
N ALA A 129 11.43 10.00 -14.35
CA ALA A 129 10.29 10.82 -13.96
C ALA A 129 9.78 10.46 -12.56
N ASN A 130 9.74 9.17 -12.24
CA ASN A 130 9.33 8.69 -10.92
C ASN A 130 10.29 9.16 -9.81
N LEU A 131 11.62 9.12 -10.06
CA LEU A 131 12.61 9.63 -9.11
C LEU A 131 12.52 11.15 -8.94
N ARG A 132 12.21 11.89 -10.00
CA ARG A 132 11.99 13.34 -9.91
C ARG A 132 10.85 13.72 -8.98
N ALA A 133 9.84 12.86 -8.78
CA ALA A 133 8.76 13.11 -7.82
C ALA A 133 9.28 13.36 -6.40
N ALA A 134 10.40 12.75 -6.02
CA ALA A 134 11.00 12.88 -4.70
C ALA A 134 11.80 14.19 -4.51
N VAL A 135 12.25 14.84 -5.58
CA VAL A 135 13.20 15.97 -5.52
C VAL A 135 12.66 17.26 -6.15
N THR A 136 11.44 17.22 -6.70
CA THR A 136 10.79 18.39 -7.27
C THR A 136 9.82 19.03 -6.26
N GLU A 137 9.24 20.18 -6.62
CA GLU A 137 8.28 20.92 -5.83
C GLU A 137 7.22 20.00 -5.18
N LYS A 138 6.93 20.24 -3.91
CA LYS A 138 5.92 19.52 -3.15
C LYS A 138 4.52 19.91 -3.58
N LEU A 139 3.56 19.06 -3.29
CA LEU A 139 2.14 19.40 -3.33
C LEU A 139 1.82 20.39 -2.21
N THR A 140 0.89 21.30 -2.45
CA THR A 140 0.38 22.19 -1.41
C THR A 140 -0.49 21.45 -0.40
N ASP A 141 -0.77 22.09 0.75
CA ASP A 141 -1.64 21.48 1.76
C ASP A 141 -3.08 21.31 1.24
N GLU A 142 -3.55 22.23 0.37
CA GLU A 142 -4.86 22.15 -0.28
C GLU A 142 -4.92 20.97 -1.27
N GLU A 143 -3.86 20.73 -2.03
CA GLU A 143 -3.76 19.60 -2.94
C GLU A 143 -3.71 18.29 -2.16
N MET A 144 -2.94 18.22 -1.07
CA MET A 144 -2.90 17.05 -0.19
C MET A 144 -4.28 16.80 0.44
N ALA A 145 -4.99 17.83 0.89
CA ALA A 145 -6.34 17.72 1.42
C ALA A 145 -7.33 17.25 0.34
N THR A 146 -7.20 17.75 -0.88
CA THR A 146 -8.02 17.31 -2.02
C THR A 146 -7.81 15.81 -2.27
N ILE A 147 -6.56 15.34 -2.33
CA ILE A 147 -6.26 13.93 -2.54
C ILE A 147 -6.77 13.06 -1.38
N ALA A 148 -6.75 13.56 -0.15
CA ALA A 148 -7.32 12.84 0.99
C ALA A 148 -8.83 12.53 0.81
N THR A 149 -9.58 13.35 0.06
CA THR A 149 -10.99 13.09 -0.24
C THR A 149 -11.24 12.00 -1.29
N LEU A 150 -10.18 11.47 -1.92
CA LEU A 150 -10.29 10.47 -2.98
C LEU A 150 -10.39 9.03 -2.47
N GLU A 151 -10.37 8.80 -1.17
CA GLU A 151 -10.58 7.47 -0.59
C GLU A 151 -11.91 6.86 -1.06
N ARG A 152 -11.86 5.63 -1.59
CA ARG A 152 -13.01 4.90 -2.13
C ARG A 152 -13.07 3.44 -1.66
N GLY A 153 -12.16 3.00 -0.81
CA GLY A 153 -12.02 1.58 -0.49
C GLY A 153 -11.66 0.72 -1.71
N ASN A 154 -11.04 1.32 -2.72
CA ASN A 154 -10.82 0.71 -4.03
C ASN A 154 -9.62 -0.26 -4.01
N ARG A 155 -9.76 -1.39 -3.31
CA ARG A 155 -8.75 -2.45 -3.30
C ARG A 155 -8.64 -3.10 -4.68
N LEU A 156 -7.50 -2.96 -5.32
CA LEU A 156 -7.23 -3.52 -6.65
C LEU A 156 -6.65 -4.93 -6.59
N VAL A 157 -5.85 -5.24 -5.57
CA VAL A 157 -5.25 -6.57 -5.36
C VAL A 157 -6.06 -7.32 -4.30
N LYS A 158 -7.08 -8.03 -4.76
CA LYS A 158 -8.02 -8.73 -3.88
C LYS A 158 -7.45 -10.03 -3.29
N GLY A 159 -6.50 -10.65 -3.99
CA GLY A 159 -5.77 -11.81 -3.46
C GLY A 159 -6.53 -13.15 -3.58
N GLN A 160 -7.49 -13.28 -4.49
CA GLN A 160 -8.33 -14.48 -4.66
C GLN A 160 -7.52 -15.78 -4.79
N VAL A 161 -6.29 -15.70 -5.29
CA VAL A 161 -5.40 -16.86 -5.46
C VAL A 161 -4.82 -17.40 -4.15
N PHE A 162 -4.98 -16.67 -3.06
CA PHE A 162 -4.47 -17.01 -1.73
C PHE A 162 -5.57 -17.50 -0.77
N LEU A 163 -6.79 -17.67 -1.27
CA LEU A 163 -7.90 -18.17 -0.46
C LEU A 163 -7.64 -19.63 -0.05
N TRP A 164 -7.96 -19.95 1.20
CA TRP A 164 -7.85 -21.28 1.77
C TRP A 164 -9.20 -22.00 1.73
N PRO A 165 -9.22 -23.35 1.86
CA PRO A 165 -10.47 -24.07 2.00
C PRO A 165 -11.29 -23.58 3.20
N GLY A 166 -12.54 -23.18 2.96
CA GLY A 166 -13.42 -22.63 4.00
C GLY A 166 -13.51 -21.09 4.02
N ALA A 167 -12.63 -20.38 3.33
CA ALA A 167 -12.82 -18.94 3.10
C ALA A 167 -14.03 -18.70 2.19
N LYS A 168 -14.85 -17.71 2.51
CA LYS A 168 -16.03 -17.34 1.71
C LYS A 168 -15.60 -16.65 0.41
N ASP A 169 -14.79 -15.63 0.55
CA ASP A 169 -14.24 -14.85 -0.55
C ASP A 169 -13.00 -14.04 -0.08
N TRP A 170 -12.55 -13.10 -0.90
CA TRP A 170 -11.35 -12.31 -0.62
C TRP A 170 -11.50 -11.35 0.58
N HIS A 171 -12.71 -11.00 1.04
CA HIS A 171 -12.92 -10.17 2.23
C HIS A 171 -12.41 -10.87 3.50
N ASP A 172 -12.56 -12.19 3.57
CA ASP A 172 -11.99 -12.99 4.67
C ASP A 172 -10.46 -12.89 4.72
N LEU A 173 -9.79 -12.78 3.55
CA LEU A 173 -8.34 -12.63 3.48
C LEU A 173 -7.87 -11.31 4.11
N TRP A 174 -8.68 -10.27 4.02
CA TRP A 174 -8.34 -8.92 4.47
C TRP A 174 -8.99 -8.55 5.81
N ASP A 175 -9.64 -9.51 6.48
CA ASP A 175 -10.29 -9.31 7.79
C ASP A 175 -11.20 -8.08 7.81
N GLU A 176 -11.98 -7.87 6.75
CA GLU A 176 -12.80 -6.65 6.59
C GLU A 176 -13.87 -6.52 7.68
N ASP A 177 -14.30 -7.63 8.27
CA ASP A 177 -15.18 -7.67 9.44
C ASP A 177 -14.42 -7.45 10.77
N GLY A 178 -13.11 -7.15 10.72
CA GLY A 178 -12.27 -6.98 11.90
C GLY A 178 -11.88 -8.27 12.62
N VAL A 179 -12.25 -9.42 12.07
CA VAL A 179 -11.99 -10.74 12.66
C VAL A 179 -11.09 -11.56 11.76
N ILE A 180 -10.02 -12.12 12.32
CA ILE A 180 -9.17 -13.05 11.58
C ILE A 180 -9.94 -14.37 11.37
N VAL A 181 -10.26 -14.67 10.12
CA VAL A 181 -10.80 -15.95 9.73
C VAL A 181 -9.63 -16.92 9.55
N SER A 182 -9.52 -17.91 10.41
CA SER A 182 -8.46 -18.93 10.34
C SER A 182 -8.89 -20.13 9.53
N CYS A 183 -7.94 -20.78 8.86
CA CYS A 183 -8.14 -22.13 8.35
C CYS A 183 -8.40 -23.08 9.55
N THR A 184 -9.58 -23.69 9.60
CA THR A 184 -9.94 -24.62 10.67
C THR A 184 -9.29 -25.99 10.52
N ASP A 185 -8.67 -26.26 9.37
CA ASP A 185 -8.16 -27.59 8.97
C ASP A 185 -6.63 -27.58 8.65
N CYS A 186 -5.87 -26.59 9.16
CA CYS A 186 -4.42 -26.51 8.99
C CYS A 186 -3.66 -27.03 10.21
#